data_bc5f5d2c9d96320717f2aeffb2eac723
#
_entry.id   bc5f5d2c9d96320717f2aeffb2eac723
#
_cell.length_a   1.000
_cell.length_b   1.000
_cell.length_c   1.000
_cell.angle_alpha   90.00
_cell.angle_beta   90.00
_cell.angle_gamma   90.00
#
_symmetry.space_group_name_H-M   'P 1'
#
loop_
_entity.id
_entity.type
_entity.pdbx_description
1 polymer ?
#
loop_
_entity_poly.entity_id
_entity_poly.type
_entity_poly.pdbx_seq_one_letter_code
_entity_poly.pdbx_strand_id
1 'polypeptide(L)'
;MKYLSICSISFLTLILVSFNFFTFSLLFLLNDYSIFLEWEIVSVNSMSIVMTFLFDWMSLLFMSFVLLIAALVIYYSKEYMMGDLNINRFIMLVLMFVLSMMLLIISPNLISILLGWDGLGLVSYCLVIYFQNVKSYNAGMLTALSNRIGDVAFLLAIAWMLNYGSWNYIFYLEVMKSSFEMEIIGALIMLAAMTKSAQIPFSSWLPAAMAAPTPVSALVHSSTLVTAGVYLLIRFNILLSGSWLGDILLLLSGLTMFMAGLGANFEFDLKKIIALSTLSQLGLMMSILSMGFYKLAFFHLLTHALFKALLFMCAGSIIHNMNNSQDIRLMGGLGVYMPLTSGCFNVANLALCGMPFLAGFYSKDMILEIVSLSYINMFSFFLYFFSTGLTVCYSFRLVYYSMSGELNCGSLNMLSDEGWIMLRGMSGLLIMSIVGGSMLSWLIFPTPHMICLPIYLKLLTLAVCLSGGVFGYLISNVSLFYFNKSLNSYLISYFFGSMWFMPYISTYGLINHSLVLGGNVSKSFDQGWSEFLGGQNMYSEFVKYSRYMFVMHNNNLKIYLLLFVLWVIFLFSFFLMF
;
A
#
# COMPACT_ATOMS: atom_id res chain seq x y z
N MET A 1 -13.33 -6.94 40.45
CA MET A 1 -13.37 -7.28 39.02
C MET A 1 -12.22 -6.57 38.33
N LYS A 2 -11.23 -7.30 37.82
CA LYS A 2 -10.24 -6.71 36.90
C LYS A 2 -11.00 -6.33 35.65
N TYR A 3 -11.13 -5.03 35.38
CA TYR A 3 -11.79 -4.53 34.17
C TYR A 3 -11.15 -5.17 32.94
N LEU A 4 -11.92 -5.88 32.15
CA LEU A 4 -11.48 -6.43 30.89
C LEU A 4 -11.03 -5.26 30.00
N SER A 5 -9.77 -5.29 29.56
CA SER A 5 -9.26 -4.24 28.66
C SER A 5 -9.98 -4.32 27.31
N ILE A 6 -10.19 -3.19 26.66
CA ILE A 6 -10.80 -3.11 25.31
C ILE A 6 -10.08 -4.06 24.34
N CYS A 7 -8.73 -4.19 24.45
CA CYS A 7 -7.94 -5.14 23.66
C CYS A 7 -8.40 -6.59 23.84
N SER A 8 -8.71 -7.03 25.06
CA SER A 8 -9.12 -8.41 25.31
C SER A 8 -10.54 -8.69 24.84
N ILE A 9 -11.44 -7.71 24.96
CA ILE A 9 -12.81 -7.83 24.47
C ILE A 9 -12.82 -7.91 22.94
N SER A 10 -12.13 -6.98 22.26
CA SER A 10 -12.04 -6.97 20.80
C SER A 10 -11.34 -8.21 20.23
N PHE A 11 -10.33 -8.72 20.93
CA PHE A 11 -9.68 -9.98 20.57
C PHE A 11 -10.67 -11.15 20.57
N LEU A 12 -11.43 -11.33 21.67
CA LEU A 12 -12.38 -12.42 21.78
C LEU A 12 -13.51 -12.32 20.75
N THR A 13 -14.07 -11.13 20.56
CA THR A 13 -15.13 -10.93 19.55
C THR A 13 -14.66 -11.22 18.15
N LEU A 14 -13.48 -10.72 17.75
CA LEU A 14 -12.94 -10.96 16.42
C LEU A 14 -12.57 -12.42 16.16
N ILE A 15 -12.04 -13.14 17.15
CA ILE A 15 -11.76 -14.60 17.01
C ILE A 15 -13.06 -15.38 16.83
N LEU A 16 -14.08 -15.12 17.63
CA LEU A 16 -15.37 -15.81 17.49
C LEU A 16 -15.98 -15.60 16.12
N VAL A 17 -15.96 -14.36 15.63
CA VAL A 17 -16.49 -14.02 14.30
C VAL A 17 -15.62 -14.64 13.20
N SER A 18 -14.29 -14.66 13.34
CA SER A 18 -13.41 -15.29 12.36
C SER A 18 -13.64 -16.80 12.24
N PHE A 19 -13.84 -17.48 13.35
CA PHE A 19 -14.15 -18.90 13.36
C PHE A 19 -15.51 -19.22 12.70
N ASN A 20 -16.54 -18.43 12.98
CA ASN A 20 -17.84 -18.56 12.33
C ASN A 20 -17.73 -18.37 10.80
N PHE A 21 -17.04 -17.33 10.33
CA PHE A 21 -16.86 -17.13 8.88
C PHE A 21 -16.02 -18.25 8.24
N PHE A 22 -15.07 -18.80 8.95
CA PHE A 22 -14.30 -19.95 8.47
C PHE A 22 -15.19 -21.19 8.30
N THR A 23 -16.02 -21.52 9.29
CA THR A 23 -16.95 -22.66 9.19
C THR A 23 -17.97 -22.46 8.08
N PHE A 24 -18.53 -21.26 7.93
CA PHE A 24 -19.42 -20.95 6.80
C PHE A 24 -18.69 -21.05 5.46
N SER A 25 -17.44 -20.62 5.36
CA SER A 25 -16.67 -20.73 4.11
C SER A 25 -16.50 -22.19 3.68
N LEU A 26 -16.30 -23.13 4.64
CA LEU A 26 -16.22 -24.55 4.36
C LEU A 26 -17.55 -25.12 3.87
N LEU A 27 -18.67 -24.73 4.47
CA LEU A 27 -20.00 -25.15 4.06
C LEU A 27 -20.34 -24.65 2.63
N PHE A 28 -19.96 -23.40 2.32
CA PHE A 28 -20.18 -22.81 0.99
C PHE A 28 -19.30 -23.47 -0.07
N LEU A 29 -18.09 -23.88 0.30
CA LEU A 29 -17.18 -24.58 -0.61
C LEU A 29 -17.66 -26.03 -0.89
N LEU A 30 -18.21 -26.73 0.12
CA LEU A 30 -18.71 -28.09 -0.04
C LEU A 30 -19.97 -28.15 -0.91
N ASN A 31 -20.84 -27.16 -0.81
CA ASN A 31 -22.13 -27.13 -1.48
C ASN A 31 -22.18 -26.23 -2.72
N ASP A 32 -21.05 -25.56 -3.07
CA ASP A 32 -20.96 -24.55 -4.12
C ASP A 32 -22.04 -23.46 -4.05
N TYR A 33 -22.39 -23.05 -2.80
CA TYR A 33 -23.38 -22.00 -2.58
C TYR A 33 -22.77 -20.61 -2.80
N SER A 34 -23.58 -19.72 -3.40
CA SER A 34 -23.34 -18.29 -3.45
C SER A 34 -24.64 -17.56 -3.09
N ILE A 35 -24.57 -16.66 -2.13
CA ILE A 35 -25.73 -15.83 -1.71
C ILE A 35 -25.47 -14.42 -2.17
N PHE A 36 -26.42 -13.89 -2.94
CA PHE A 36 -26.41 -12.52 -3.41
C PHE A 36 -27.59 -11.78 -2.81
N LEU A 37 -27.30 -10.75 -2.01
CA LEU A 37 -28.32 -9.92 -1.35
C LEU A 37 -28.23 -8.50 -1.91
N GLU A 38 -29.36 -7.96 -2.32
CA GLU A 38 -29.47 -6.58 -2.79
C GLU A 38 -30.36 -5.78 -1.82
N TRP A 39 -29.85 -4.65 -1.39
CA TRP A 39 -30.60 -3.68 -0.61
C TRP A 39 -30.64 -2.36 -1.36
N GLU A 40 -31.80 -2.00 -1.85
CA GLU A 40 -32.01 -0.74 -2.54
C GLU A 40 -31.96 0.43 -1.55
N ILE A 41 -31.08 1.40 -1.82
CA ILE A 41 -30.93 2.61 -1.01
C ILE A 41 -31.76 3.74 -1.62
N VAL A 42 -31.60 3.98 -2.91
CA VAL A 42 -32.28 5.07 -3.64
C VAL A 42 -32.50 4.65 -5.10
N SER A 43 -33.69 4.91 -5.63
CA SER A 43 -33.97 4.85 -7.08
C SER A 43 -33.96 6.27 -7.67
N VAL A 44 -33.18 6.48 -8.71
CA VAL A 44 -33.10 7.75 -9.44
C VAL A 44 -33.48 7.50 -10.87
N ASN A 45 -34.63 8.02 -11.30
CA ASN A 45 -35.23 7.75 -12.61
C ASN A 45 -35.42 6.23 -12.83
N SER A 46 -34.76 5.67 -13.83
CA SER A 46 -34.83 4.23 -14.15
C SER A 46 -33.69 3.40 -13.52
N MET A 47 -32.79 4.01 -12.74
CA MET A 47 -31.65 3.34 -12.13
C MET A 47 -31.80 3.27 -10.60
N SER A 48 -31.50 2.11 -10.04
CA SER A 48 -31.46 1.90 -8.60
C SER A 48 -30.03 1.84 -8.08
N ILE A 49 -29.73 2.62 -7.04
CA ILE A 49 -28.49 2.50 -6.27
C ILE A 49 -28.74 1.46 -5.19
N VAL A 50 -28.10 0.31 -5.35
CA VAL A 50 -28.25 -0.83 -4.44
C VAL A 50 -26.96 -1.07 -3.67
N MET A 51 -27.07 -1.38 -2.40
CA MET A 51 -25.99 -1.96 -1.62
C MET A 51 -26.09 -3.47 -1.73
N THR A 52 -25.08 -4.08 -2.32
CA THR A 52 -25.09 -5.51 -2.61
C THR A 52 -24.10 -6.24 -1.73
N PHE A 53 -24.44 -7.43 -1.31
CA PHE A 53 -23.62 -8.32 -0.52
C PHE A 53 -23.52 -9.67 -1.23
N LEU A 54 -22.28 -10.08 -1.50
CA LEU A 54 -21.96 -11.37 -2.08
C LEU A 54 -21.25 -12.23 -1.04
N PHE A 55 -21.88 -13.31 -0.63
CA PHE A 55 -21.27 -14.34 0.20
C PHE A 55 -20.97 -15.56 -0.65
N ASP A 56 -19.74 -15.77 -0.95
CA ASP A 56 -19.18 -16.97 -1.57
C ASP A 56 -17.99 -17.48 -0.77
N TRP A 57 -17.49 -18.65 -1.09
CA TRP A 57 -16.39 -19.27 -0.36
C TRP A 57 -15.13 -18.37 -0.34
N MET A 58 -14.85 -17.59 -1.41
CA MET A 58 -13.69 -16.67 -1.44
C MET A 58 -13.86 -15.50 -0.49
N SER A 59 -15.04 -14.85 -0.48
CA SER A 59 -15.29 -13.71 0.39
C SER A 59 -15.23 -14.11 1.86
N LEU A 60 -15.92 -15.21 2.23
CA LEU A 60 -15.98 -15.72 3.60
C LEU A 60 -14.61 -16.16 4.11
N LEU A 61 -13.85 -16.86 3.27
CA LEU A 61 -12.51 -17.32 3.63
C LEU A 61 -11.55 -16.15 3.82
N PHE A 62 -11.55 -15.16 2.94
CA PHE A 62 -10.70 -13.99 3.09
C PHE A 62 -11.07 -13.17 4.32
N MET A 63 -12.37 -12.96 4.58
CA MET A 63 -12.84 -12.30 5.80
C MET A 63 -12.37 -13.02 7.07
N SER A 64 -12.47 -14.34 7.11
CA SER A 64 -12.06 -15.12 8.29
C SER A 64 -10.58 -14.91 8.61
N PHE A 65 -9.71 -14.91 7.59
CA PHE A 65 -8.26 -14.69 7.76
C PHE A 65 -7.93 -13.25 8.19
N VAL A 66 -8.58 -12.25 7.59
CA VAL A 66 -8.38 -10.85 7.97
C VAL A 66 -8.78 -10.62 9.44
N LEU A 67 -9.91 -11.19 9.88
CA LEU A 67 -10.35 -11.07 11.27
C LEU A 67 -9.42 -11.81 12.25
N LEU A 68 -8.92 -12.99 11.88
CA LEU A 68 -7.97 -13.74 12.69
C LEU A 68 -6.67 -12.95 12.88
N ILE A 69 -6.10 -12.42 11.80
CA ILE A 69 -4.88 -11.60 11.87
C ILE A 69 -5.13 -10.35 12.71
N ALA A 70 -6.25 -9.66 12.49
CA ALA A 70 -6.62 -8.46 13.24
C ALA A 70 -6.75 -8.75 14.75
N ALA A 71 -7.38 -9.87 15.12
CA ALA A 71 -7.50 -10.30 16.50
C ALA A 71 -6.13 -10.49 17.16
N LEU A 72 -5.24 -11.24 16.54
CA LEU A 72 -3.91 -11.51 17.07
C LEU A 72 -3.04 -10.25 17.15
N VAL A 73 -3.14 -9.34 16.18
CA VAL A 73 -2.46 -8.04 16.20
C VAL A 73 -2.99 -7.15 17.33
N ILE A 74 -4.29 -7.10 17.58
CA ILE A 74 -4.86 -6.32 18.69
C ILE A 74 -4.40 -6.90 20.04
N TYR A 75 -4.33 -8.23 20.16
CA TYR A 75 -3.81 -8.86 21.36
C TYR A 75 -2.33 -8.51 21.58
N TYR A 76 -1.51 -8.55 20.53
CA TYR A 76 -0.11 -8.13 20.54
C TYR A 76 0.03 -6.65 20.93
N SER A 77 -0.83 -5.78 20.40
CA SER A 77 -0.76 -4.33 20.64
C SER A 77 -0.97 -3.94 22.10
N LYS A 78 -1.63 -4.78 22.89
CA LYS A 78 -1.85 -4.54 24.32
C LYS A 78 -0.55 -4.32 25.11
N GLU A 79 0.49 -5.06 24.77
CA GLU A 79 1.80 -4.95 25.41
C GLU A 79 2.69 -3.95 24.68
N TYR A 80 2.71 -4.02 23.34
CA TYR A 80 3.53 -3.13 22.52
C TYR A 80 3.24 -1.63 22.74
N MET A 81 1.97 -1.27 22.93
CA MET A 81 1.50 0.11 23.14
C MET A 81 1.25 0.43 24.62
N MET A 82 1.84 -0.32 25.55
CA MET A 82 1.56 -0.17 27.01
C MET A 82 1.93 1.22 27.56
N GLY A 83 2.89 1.91 26.93
CA GLY A 83 3.30 3.26 27.31
C GLY A 83 2.41 4.40 26.77
N ASP A 84 1.45 4.10 25.87
CA ASP A 84 0.62 5.10 25.22
C ASP A 84 -0.68 5.37 26.00
N LEU A 85 -0.94 6.63 26.32
CA LEU A 85 -2.17 7.06 27.00
C LEU A 85 -3.43 6.88 26.14
N ASN A 86 -3.29 6.90 24.82
CA ASN A 86 -4.38 6.90 23.85
C ASN A 86 -4.64 5.52 23.21
N ILE A 87 -4.36 4.42 23.90
CA ILE A 87 -4.52 3.06 23.39
C ILE A 87 -5.96 2.77 22.91
N ASN A 88 -6.97 3.33 23.58
CA ASN A 88 -8.37 3.16 23.21
C ASN A 88 -8.65 3.75 21.82
N ARG A 89 -8.14 4.95 21.52
CA ARG A 89 -8.25 5.57 20.20
C ARG A 89 -7.57 4.71 19.13
N PHE A 90 -6.40 4.16 19.45
CA PHE A 90 -5.67 3.27 18.56
C PHE A 90 -6.52 2.05 18.17
N ILE A 91 -7.10 1.35 19.16
CA ILE A 91 -7.89 0.14 18.91
C ILE A 91 -9.15 0.44 18.13
N MET A 92 -9.85 1.55 18.44
CA MET A 92 -11.04 1.96 17.69
C MET A 92 -10.71 2.23 16.22
N LEU A 93 -9.59 2.89 15.91
CA LEU A 93 -9.13 3.09 14.54
C LEU A 93 -8.83 1.75 13.84
N VAL A 94 -8.19 0.81 14.53
CA VAL A 94 -7.93 -0.53 13.97
C VAL A 94 -9.23 -1.28 13.69
N LEU A 95 -10.22 -1.21 14.57
CA LEU A 95 -11.54 -1.83 14.35
C LEU A 95 -12.29 -1.20 13.17
N MET A 96 -12.26 0.13 13.04
CA MET A 96 -12.84 0.83 11.88
C MET A 96 -12.14 0.44 10.57
N PHE A 97 -10.83 0.22 10.60
CA PHE A 97 -10.06 -0.27 9.47
C PHE A 97 -10.52 -1.69 9.07
N VAL A 98 -10.69 -2.59 10.04
CA VAL A 98 -11.19 -3.95 9.79
C VAL A 98 -12.60 -3.91 9.21
N LEU A 99 -13.48 -3.06 9.73
CA LEU A 99 -14.84 -2.90 9.23
C LEU A 99 -14.85 -2.44 7.76
N SER A 100 -14.03 -1.43 7.41
CA SER A 100 -13.94 -0.95 6.03
C SER A 100 -13.44 -2.04 5.06
N MET A 101 -12.53 -2.90 5.53
CA MET A 101 -12.06 -4.06 4.74
C MET A 101 -13.18 -5.09 4.53
N MET A 102 -14.00 -5.37 5.56
CA MET A 102 -15.15 -6.27 5.43
C MET A 102 -16.14 -5.79 4.39
N LEU A 103 -16.48 -4.50 4.41
CA LEU A 103 -17.38 -3.90 3.43
C LEU A 103 -16.84 -4.04 1.99
N LEU A 104 -15.53 -3.89 1.80
CA LEU A 104 -14.91 -4.05 0.49
C LEU A 104 -14.98 -5.51 -0.01
N ILE A 105 -14.73 -6.48 0.87
CA ILE A 105 -14.68 -7.91 0.48
C ILE A 105 -16.06 -8.43 0.06
N ILE A 106 -17.10 -8.00 0.76
CA ILE A 106 -18.45 -8.50 0.55
C ILE A 106 -19.12 -7.88 -0.69
N SER A 107 -18.71 -6.68 -1.12
CA SER A 107 -19.44 -5.91 -2.13
C SER A 107 -19.09 -6.29 -3.56
N PRO A 108 -20.08 -6.74 -4.37
CA PRO A 108 -19.94 -7.00 -5.81
C PRO A 108 -20.37 -5.82 -6.69
N ASN A 109 -20.68 -4.66 -6.15
CA ASN A 109 -21.10 -3.47 -6.85
C ASN A 109 -20.01 -2.41 -6.75
N LEU A 110 -19.71 -1.65 -7.81
CA LEU A 110 -18.68 -0.62 -7.80
C LEU A 110 -18.95 0.49 -6.76
N ILE A 111 -20.21 0.90 -6.58
CA ILE A 111 -20.58 1.93 -5.60
C ILE A 111 -20.36 1.42 -4.16
N SER A 112 -20.77 0.19 -3.87
CA SER A 112 -20.58 -0.38 -2.54
C SER A 112 -19.11 -0.71 -2.22
N ILE A 113 -18.32 -1.09 -3.23
CA ILE A 113 -16.86 -1.22 -3.09
C ILE A 113 -16.24 0.12 -2.74
N LEU A 114 -16.68 1.23 -3.38
CA LEU A 114 -16.14 2.57 -3.12
C LEU A 114 -16.24 2.94 -1.63
N LEU A 115 -17.34 2.59 -0.97
CA LEU A 115 -17.53 2.86 0.46
C LEU A 115 -16.44 2.18 1.31
N GLY A 116 -16.15 0.91 1.05
CA GLY A 116 -15.05 0.20 1.71
C GLY A 116 -13.68 0.72 1.30
N TRP A 117 -13.51 1.05 0.04
CA TRP A 117 -12.27 1.56 -0.56
C TRP A 117 -11.82 2.90 0.03
N ASP A 118 -12.75 3.87 0.10
CA ASP A 118 -12.49 5.18 0.70
C ASP A 118 -12.33 5.09 2.23
N GLY A 119 -13.12 4.24 2.88
CA GLY A 119 -12.97 3.97 4.31
C GLY A 119 -11.56 3.46 4.66
N LEU A 120 -11.03 2.50 3.89
CA LEU A 120 -9.65 2.02 4.03
C LEU A 120 -8.64 3.16 3.84
N GLY A 121 -8.83 4.02 2.85
CA GLY A 121 -7.93 5.15 2.57
C GLY A 121 -7.87 6.14 3.73
N LEU A 122 -9.02 6.57 4.23
CA LEU A 122 -9.12 7.53 5.34
C LEU A 122 -8.54 6.98 6.65
N VAL A 123 -8.95 5.77 7.03
CA VAL A 123 -8.52 5.20 8.30
C VAL A 123 -7.03 4.86 8.27
N SER A 124 -6.49 4.41 7.13
CA SER A 124 -5.05 4.17 7.00
C SER A 124 -4.24 5.46 7.15
N TYR A 125 -4.73 6.58 6.60
CA TYR A 125 -4.12 7.90 6.79
C TYR A 125 -4.07 8.28 8.28
N CYS A 126 -5.17 8.14 9.02
CA CYS A 126 -5.20 8.39 10.46
C CYS A 126 -4.23 7.51 11.25
N LEU A 127 -4.09 6.24 10.86
CA LEU A 127 -3.17 5.29 11.51
C LEU A 127 -1.70 5.61 11.20
N VAL A 128 -1.36 6.10 10.00
CA VAL A 128 0.01 6.50 9.66
C VAL A 128 0.43 7.74 10.44
N ILE A 129 -0.46 8.70 10.65
CA ILE A 129 -0.17 9.95 11.40
C ILE A 129 -0.25 9.76 12.92
N TYR A 130 -0.52 8.56 13.42
CA TYR A 130 -0.77 8.32 14.84
C TYR A 130 0.24 8.99 15.79
N PHE A 131 1.53 8.95 15.47
CA PHE A 131 2.59 9.57 16.29
C PHE A 131 2.74 11.10 16.15
N GLN A 132 2.05 11.74 15.22
CA GLN A 132 2.02 13.20 15.01
C GLN A 132 3.41 13.86 14.86
N ASN A 133 4.39 13.16 14.29
CA ASN A 133 5.72 13.67 13.96
C ASN A 133 5.76 14.21 12.52
N VAL A 134 6.68 15.12 12.20
CA VAL A 134 6.86 15.65 10.83
C VAL A 134 7.05 14.53 9.82
N LYS A 135 7.82 13.49 10.16
CA LYS A 135 8.02 12.30 9.31
C LYS A 135 6.70 11.55 9.05
N SER A 136 5.84 11.40 10.07
CA SER A 136 4.55 10.74 9.94
C SER A 136 3.54 11.58 9.16
N TYR A 137 3.56 12.92 9.27
CA TYR A 137 2.74 13.81 8.46
C TYR A 137 3.10 13.72 6.98
N ASN A 138 4.37 13.81 6.65
CA ASN A 138 4.83 13.70 5.26
C ASN A 138 4.48 12.34 4.65
N ALA A 139 4.68 11.26 5.40
CA ALA A 139 4.30 9.92 4.98
C ALA A 139 2.78 9.78 4.81
N GLY A 140 1.99 10.35 5.72
CA GLY A 140 0.54 10.36 5.65
C GLY A 140 0.02 11.11 4.43
N MET A 141 0.55 12.30 4.13
CA MET A 141 0.16 13.07 2.95
C MET A 141 0.50 12.32 1.66
N LEU A 142 1.68 11.70 1.58
CA LEU A 142 2.08 10.92 0.41
C LEU A 142 1.15 9.72 0.20
N THR A 143 0.80 8.99 1.27
CA THR A 143 -0.14 7.86 1.18
C THR A 143 -1.54 8.29 0.78
N ALA A 144 -2.03 9.41 1.33
CA ALA A 144 -3.36 9.93 0.99
C ALA A 144 -3.43 10.37 -0.48
N LEU A 145 -2.48 11.20 -0.94
CA LEU A 145 -2.51 11.74 -2.30
C LEU A 145 -2.30 10.66 -3.37
N SER A 146 -1.37 9.72 -3.15
CA SER A 146 -1.16 8.62 -4.11
C SER A 146 -2.38 7.71 -4.23
N ASN A 147 -3.08 7.42 -3.12
CA ASN A 147 -4.30 6.63 -3.16
C ASN A 147 -5.46 7.38 -3.83
N ARG A 148 -5.55 8.71 -3.71
CA ARG A 148 -6.59 9.51 -4.37
C ARG A 148 -6.56 9.42 -5.89
N ILE A 149 -5.41 9.20 -6.51
CA ILE A 149 -5.32 8.94 -7.96
C ILE A 149 -6.12 7.69 -8.33
N GLY A 150 -6.03 6.63 -7.52
CA GLY A 150 -6.83 5.43 -7.71
C GLY A 150 -8.33 5.66 -7.46
N ASP A 151 -8.66 6.48 -6.48
CA ASP A 151 -10.06 6.81 -6.16
C ASP A 151 -10.73 7.56 -7.33
N VAL A 152 -10.01 8.49 -7.98
CA VAL A 152 -10.49 9.17 -9.19
C VAL A 152 -10.71 8.19 -10.34
N ALA A 153 -9.76 7.27 -10.57
CA ALA A 153 -9.94 6.24 -11.60
C ALA A 153 -11.17 5.36 -11.32
N PHE A 154 -11.41 5.04 -10.05
CA PHE A 154 -12.56 4.25 -9.64
C PHE A 154 -13.89 4.99 -9.85
N LEU A 155 -13.95 6.30 -9.54
CA LEU A 155 -15.12 7.15 -9.83
C LEU A 155 -15.41 7.25 -11.32
N LEU A 156 -14.37 7.36 -12.16
CA LEU A 156 -14.52 7.33 -13.61
C LEU A 156 -15.05 5.97 -14.11
N ALA A 157 -14.60 4.86 -13.52
CA ALA A 157 -15.13 3.53 -13.82
C ALA A 157 -16.62 3.41 -13.46
N ILE A 158 -17.05 3.98 -12.33
CA ILE A 158 -18.47 4.04 -11.95
C ILE A 158 -19.27 4.84 -12.98
N ALA A 159 -18.75 5.97 -13.46
CA ALA A 159 -19.42 6.76 -14.51
C ALA A 159 -19.55 5.99 -15.82
N TRP A 160 -18.53 5.25 -16.27
CA TRP A 160 -18.59 4.42 -17.47
C TRP A 160 -19.55 3.22 -17.33
N MET A 161 -19.71 2.65 -16.12
CA MET A 161 -20.67 1.57 -15.86
C MET A 161 -22.14 1.98 -16.06
N LEU A 162 -22.45 3.29 -16.03
CA LEU A 162 -23.80 3.78 -16.34
C LEU A 162 -24.30 3.31 -17.71
N ASN A 163 -23.42 3.10 -18.67
CA ASN A 163 -23.79 2.65 -20.01
C ASN A 163 -24.49 1.27 -20.01
N TYR A 164 -24.25 0.45 -18.98
CA TYR A 164 -24.85 -0.88 -18.83
C TYR A 164 -26.15 -0.89 -18.00
N GLY A 165 -26.55 0.23 -17.44
CA GLY A 165 -27.81 0.37 -16.69
C GLY A 165 -27.76 -0.07 -15.22
N SER A 166 -26.67 -0.71 -14.76
CA SER A 166 -26.44 -1.00 -13.34
C SER A 166 -24.97 -1.08 -13.01
N TRP A 167 -24.62 -0.95 -11.71
CA TRP A 167 -23.24 -1.01 -11.23
C TRP A 167 -22.81 -2.39 -10.72
N ASN A 168 -23.67 -3.40 -10.83
CA ASN A 168 -23.38 -4.79 -10.49
C ASN A 168 -22.54 -5.44 -11.60
N TYR A 169 -21.21 -5.31 -11.50
CA TYR A 169 -20.30 -5.74 -12.57
C TYR A 169 -20.29 -7.26 -12.83
N ILE A 170 -20.61 -8.09 -11.84
CA ILE A 170 -20.54 -9.56 -11.95
C ILE A 170 -21.37 -10.07 -13.14
N PHE A 171 -22.55 -9.52 -13.36
CA PHE A 171 -23.45 -9.96 -14.43
C PHE A 171 -22.97 -9.58 -15.82
N TYR A 172 -22.15 -8.53 -15.95
CA TYR A 172 -21.71 -8.01 -17.25
C TYR A 172 -20.34 -8.51 -17.69
N LEU A 173 -19.48 -8.96 -16.75
CA LEU A 173 -18.09 -9.32 -17.04
C LEU A 173 -17.94 -10.38 -18.12
N GLU A 174 -18.76 -11.44 -18.09
CA GLU A 174 -18.65 -12.54 -19.04
C GLU A 174 -19.23 -12.17 -20.41
N VAL A 175 -20.38 -11.49 -20.42
CA VAL A 175 -21.14 -11.18 -21.62
C VAL A 175 -20.53 -10.04 -22.41
N MET A 176 -20.05 -8.99 -21.72
CA MET A 176 -19.57 -7.75 -22.35
C MET A 176 -18.04 -7.62 -22.37
N LYS A 177 -17.31 -8.73 -22.18
CA LYS A 177 -15.82 -8.72 -22.13
C LYS A 177 -15.18 -8.05 -23.34
N SER A 178 -15.72 -8.22 -24.54
CA SER A 178 -15.16 -7.70 -25.79
C SER A 178 -15.64 -6.29 -26.17
N SER A 179 -16.46 -5.64 -25.33
CA SER A 179 -16.92 -4.27 -25.61
C SER A 179 -15.85 -3.25 -25.23
N PHE A 180 -15.77 -2.17 -26.03
CA PHE A 180 -14.81 -1.09 -25.81
C PHE A 180 -15.00 -0.40 -24.46
N GLU A 181 -16.25 -0.21 -24.02
CA GLU A 181 -16.59 0.39 -22.72
C GLU A 181 -16.06 -0.45 -21.57
N MET A 182 -16.19 -1.79 -21.67
CA MET A 182 -15.70 -2.69 -20.63
C MET A 182 -14.16 -2.73 -20.58
N GLU A 183 -13.48 -2.57 -21.70
CA GLU A 183 -12.01 -2.42 -21.72
C GLU A 183 -11.57 -1.15 -21.01
N ILE A 184 -12.26 -0.02 -21.21
CA ILE A 184 -11.97 1.24 -20.48
C ILE A 184 -12.20 1.05 -18.98
N ILE A 185 -13.32 0.44 -18.59
CA ILE A 185 -13.61 0.15 -17.18
C ILE A 185 -12.51 -0.74 -16.60
N GLY A 186 -12.10 -1.77 -17.33
CA GLY A 186 -10.99 -2.65 -16.92
C GLY A 186 -9.67 -1.90 -16.72
N ALA A 187 -9.33 -0.98 -17.64
CA ALA A 187 -8.13 -0.14 -17.52
C ALA A 187 -8.17 0.77 -16.28
N LEU A 188 -9.30 1.42 -16.01
CA LEU A 188 -9.50 2.29 -14.86
C LEU A 188 -9.44 1.51 -13.53
N ILE A 189 -10.05 0.34 -13.47
CA ILE A 189 -10.00 -0.55 -12.30
C ILE A 189 -8.59 -1.09 -12.08
N MET A 190 -7.88 -1.46 -13.15
CA MET A 190 -6.48 -1.87 -13.07
C MET A 190 -5.61 -0.74 -12.49
N LEU A 191 -5.79 0.51 -12.95
CA LEU A 191 -5.08 1.66 -12.41
C LEU A 191 -5.40 1.87 -10.92
N ALA A 192 -6.67 1.80 -10.52
CA ALA A 192 -7.06 1.88 -9.11
C ALA A 192 -6.41 0.77 -8.27
N ALA A 193 -6.37 -0.44 -8.76
CA ALA A 193 -5.73 -1.57 -8.08
C ALA A 193 -4.22 -1.38 -7.95
N MET A 194 -3.54 -0.82 -8.96
CA MET A 194 -2.09 -0.52 -8.92
C MET A 194 -1.73 0.51 -7.86
N THR A 195 -2.57 1.52 -7.61
CA THR A 195 -2.31 2.52 -6.56
C THR A 195 -2.34 1.90 -5.16
N LYS A 196 -3.35 1.09 -4.83
CA LYS A 196 -3.44 0.42 -3.53
C LYS A 196 -2.42 -0.69 -3.36
N SER A 197 -2.11 -1.46 -4.40
CA SER A 197 -1.08 -2.51 -4.35
C SER A 197 0.35 -1.99 -4.52
N ALA A 198 0.55 -0.68 -4.54
CA ALA A 198 1.85 -0.02 -4.63
C ALA A 198 2.71 -0.49 -5.82
N GLN A 199 2.10 -0.76 -6.98
CA GLN A 199 2.83 -1.09 -8.20
C GLN A 199 3.50 0.15 -8.80
N ILE A 200 4.50 -0.01 -9.67
CA ILE A 200 5.10 1.09 -10.42
C ILE A 200 3.98 1.75 -11.26
N PRO A 201 3.85 3.10 -11.25
CA PRO A 201 4.71 4.14 -10.65
C PRO A 201 4.37 4.52 -9.19
N PHE A 202 3.40 3.88 -8.54
CA PHE A 202 2.87 4.28 -7.23
C PHE A 202 3.54 3.56 -6.04
N SER A 203 4.77 3.07 -6.19
CA SER A 203 5.45 2.23 -5.19
C SER A 203 5.99 2.99 -3.96
N SER A 204 6.17 4.30 -4.05
CA SER A 204 6.88 5.11 -3.05
C SER A 204 6.17 5.25 -1.70
N TRP A 205 4.84 5.20 -1.67
CA TRP A 205 4.07 5.42 -0.45
C TRP A 205 4.23 4.29 0.58
N LEU A 206 4.44 3.04 0.14
CA LEU A 206 4.48 1.88 1.04
C LEU A 206 5.69 1.92 1.99
N PRO A 207 6.94 2.14 1.56
CA PRO A 207 8.06 2.32 2.48
C PRO A 207 7.96 3.58 3.35
N ALA A 208 7.36 4.66 2.84
CA ALA A 208 7.12 5.87 3.62
C ALA A 208 6.12 5.62 4.76
N ALA A 209 5.08 4.84 4.52
CA ALA A 209 4.06 4.47 5.51
C ALA A 209 4.61 3.67 6.71
N MET A 210 5.84 3.15 6.65
CA MET A 210 6.49 2.47 7.78
C MET A 210 6.82 3.40 8.97
N ALA A 211 6.55 4.70 8.85
CA ALA A 211 6.55 5.62 9.98
C ALA A 211 5.48 5.29 11.06
N ALA A 212 4.48 4.48 10.70
CA ALA A 212 3.44 3.98 11.60
C ALA A 212 3.98 3.02 12.69
N PRO A 213 3.23 2.83 13.80
CA PRO A 213 3.52 1.79 14.78
C PRO A 213 3.55 0.38 14.15
N THR A 214 4.38 -0.53 14.69
CA THR A 214 4.52 -1.89 14.11
C THR A 214 3.22 -2.71 14.06
N PRO A 215 2.28 -2.64 15.01
CA PRO A 215 1.00 -3.33 14.87
C PRO A 215 0.18 -2.86 13.66
N VAL A 216 0.28 -1.55 13.32
CA VAL A 216 -0.36 -1.01 12.11
C VAL A 216 0.31 -1.57 10.86
N SER A 217 1.65 -1.59 10.82
CA SER A 217 2.37 -2.15 9.67
C SER A 217 2.07 -3.63 9.46
N ALA A 218 1.90 -4.41 10.55
CA ALA A 218 1.55 -5.82 10.50
C ALA A 218 0.14 -6.07 9.94
N LEU A 219 -0.82 -5.18 10.18
CA LEU A 219 -2.19 -5.36 9.72
C LEU A 219 -2.46 -4.60 8.41
N VAL A 220 -2.16 -3.30 8.37
CA VAL A 220 -2.53 -2.43 7.24
C VAL A 220 -1.67 -2.72 6.01
N HIS A 221 -0.34 -2.69 6.19
CA HIS A 221 0.59 -2.70 5.05
C HIS A 221 1.03 -4.11 4.62
N SER A 222 0.76 -5.16 5.39
CA SER A 222 1.11 -6.53 5.01
C SER A 222 -0.09 -7.34 4.51
N SER A 223 -1.23 -7.31 5.20
CA SER A 223 -2.30 -8.28 5.00
C SER A 223 -3.60 -7.72 4.44
N THR A 224 -3.84 -6.40 4.48
CA THR A 224 -5.18 -5.88 4.18
C THR A 224 -5.21 -4.77 3.14
N LEU A 225 -4.71 -3.56 3.41
CA LEU A 225 -4.86 -2.43 2.48
C LEU A 225 -4.26 -2.73 1.10
N VAL A 226 -3.06 -3.28 1.08
CA VAL A 226 -2.33 -3.57 -0.16
C VAL A 226 -2.93 -4.76 -0.90
N THR A 227 -3.45 -5.74 -0.16
CA THR A 227 -4.14 -6.91 -0.73
C THR A 227 -5.53 -6.58 -1.24
N ALA A 228 -6.15 -5.46 -0.84
CA ALA A 228 -7.42 -4.99 -1.37
C ALA A 228 -7.36 -4.78 -2.90
N GLY A 229 -6.25 -4.20 -3.41
CA GLY A 229 -6.03 -4.05 -4.85
C GLY A 229 -5.93 -5.40 -5.57
N VAL A 230 -5.23 -6.38 -4.99
CA VAL A 230 -5.13 -7.73 -5.54
C VAL A 230 -6.50 -8.42 -5.55
N TYR A 231 -7.26 -8.33 -4.44
CA TYR A 231 -8.59 -8.92 -4.34
C TYR A 231 -9.58 -8.33 -5.35
N LEU A 232 -9.52 -7.01 -5.58
CA LEU A 232 -10.31 -6.36 -6.61
C LEU A 232 -10.03 -6.99 -7.99
N LEU A 233 -8.76 -7.15 -8.38
CA LEU A 233 -8.41 -7.76 -9.67
C LEU A 233 -8.71 -9.26 -9.73
N ILE A 234 -8.71 -9.98 -8.61
CA ILE A 234 -9.20 -11.37 -8.56
C ILE A 234 -10.67 -11.41 -8.99
N ARG A 235 -11.50 -10.48 -8.54
CA ARG A 235 -12.91 -10.37 -8.95
C ARG A 235 -13.09 -9.96 -10.41
N PHE A 236 -12.18 -9.13 -10.92
CA PHE A 236 -12.16 -8.67 -12.32
C PHE A 236 -11.27 -9.51 -13.24
N ASN A 237 -10.85 -10.71 -12.82
CA ASN A 237 -9.91 -11.54 -13.58
C ASN A 237 -10.36 -11.84 -15.04
N ILE A 238 -11.65 -11.97 -15.27
CA ILE A 238 -12.22 -12.27 -16.60
C ILE A 238 -11.79 -11.20 -17.64
N LEU A 239 -11.71 -9.93 -17.24
CA LEU A 239 -11.27 -8.84 -18.11
C LEU A 239 -9.76 -8.84 -18.38
N LEU A 240 -8.96 -9.34 -17.43
CA LEU A 240 -7.51 -9.37 -17.57
C LEU A 240 -7.05 -10.54 -18.46
N SER A 241 -7.74 -11.66 -18.39
CA SER A 241 -7.35 -12.88 -19.09
C SER A 241 -7.44 -12.72 -20.62
N GLY A 242 -6.27 -12.78 -21.29
CA GLY A 242 -6.15 -12.68 -22.75
C GLY A 242 -6.42 -11.30 -23.33
N SER A 243 -6.30 -10.25 -22.55
CA SER A 243 -6.41 -8.85 -22.98
C SER A 243 -5.05 -8.14 -22.93
N TRP A 244 -4.91 -7.07 -23.71
CA TRP A 244 -3.73 -6.19 -23.68
C TRP A 244 -3.47 -5.60 -22.28
N LEU A 245 -4.53 -5.44 -21.45
CA LEU A 245 -4.44 -5.01 -20.07
C LEU A 245 -3.64 -6.01 -19.21
N GLY A 246 -3.86 -7.31 -19.44
CA GLY A 246 -3.08 -8.38 -18.81
C GLY A 246 -1.59 -8.28 -19.14
N ASP A 247 -1.24 -8.04 -20.40
CA ASP A 247 0.15 -7.95 -20.85
C ASP A 247 0.88 -6.75 -20.20
N ILE A 248 0.24 -5.58 -20.12
CA ILE A 248 0.78 -4.40 -19.44
C ILE A 248 0.95 -4.69 -17.95
N LEU A 249 -0.05 -5.29 -17.31
CA LEU A 249 0.02 -5.62 -15.89
C LEU A 249 1.15 -6.61 -15.60
N LEU A 250 1.38 -7.60 -16.47
CA LEU A 250 2.47 -8.56 -16.34
C LEU A 250 3.83 -7.88 -16.37
N LEU A 251 4.04 -6.96 -17.30
CA LEU A 251 5.29 -6.19 -17.40
C LEU A 251 5.51 -5.31 -16.17
N LEU A 252 4.52 -4.52 -15.78
CA LEU A 252 4.64 -3.61 -14.62
C LEU A 252 4.85 -4.38 -13.32
N SER A 253 4.14 -5.47 -13.12
CA SER A 253 4.27 -6.30 -11.92
C SER A 253 5.63 -7.02 -11.86
N GLY A 254 6.14 -7.51 -13.00
CA GLY A 254 7.49 -8.07 -13.09
C GLY A 254 8.58 -7.05 -12.74
N LEU A 255 8.47 -5.83 -13.26
CA LEU A 255 9.39 -4.73 -12.93
C LEU A 255 9.28 -4.33 -11.45
N THR A 256 8.10 -4.33 -10.84
CA THR A 256 7.96 -4.06 -9.39
C THR A 256 8.63 -5.12 -8.54
N MET A 257 8.50 -6.40 -8.90
CA MET A 257 9.21 -7.47 -8.21
C MET A 257 10.73 -7.25 -8.22
N PHE A 258 11.26 -6.94 -9.39
CA PHE A 258 12.69 -6.73 -9.59
C PHE A 258 13.20 -5.49 -8.82
N MET A 259 12.52 -4.35 -8.97
CA MET A 259 12.87 -3.11 -8.26
C MET A 259 12.85 -3.29 -6.75
N ALA A 260 11.78 -3.91 -6.22
CA ALA A 260 11.63 -4.12 -4.79
C ALA A 260 12.66 -5.11 -4.22
N GLY A 261 12.95 -6.18 -4.95
CA GLY A 261 13.98 -7.15 -4.57
C GLY A 261 15.39 -6.56 -4.51
N LEU A 262 15.73 -5.71 -5.48
CA LEU A 262 17.01 -4.99 -5.46
C LEU A 262 17.04 -3.95 -4.34
N GLY A 263 16.02 -3.11 -4.21
CA GLY A 263 15.94 -2.08 -3.18
C GLY A 263 16.06 -2.66 -1.76
N ALA A 264 15.43 -3.81 -1.49
CA ALA A 264 15.52 -4.50 -0.21
C ALA A 264 16.95 -4.92 0.16
N ASN A 265 17.81 -5.21 -0.82
CA ASN A 265 19.22 -5.55 -0.59
C ASN A 265 20.09 -4.33 -0.23
N PHE A 266 19.67 -3.10 -0.55
CA PHE A 266 20.42 -1.87 -0.23
C PHE A 266 19.96 -1.21 1.07
N GLU A 267 18.71 -1.41 1.48
CA GLU A 267 18.16 -0.81 2.71
C GLU A 267 18.72 -1.44 3.99
N PHE A 268 18.83 -0.63 5.05
CA PHE A 268 19.30 -1.06 6.37
C PHE A 268 18.20 -1.02 7.44
N ASP A 269 17.09 -0.34 7.19
CA ASP A 269 15.96 -0.28 8.12
C ASP A 269 15.16 -1.59 8.07
N LEU A 270 15.05 -2.30 9.20
CA LEU A 270 14.35 -3.58 9.33
C LEU A 270 12.89 -3.49 8.79
N LYS A 271 12.13 -2.48 9.21
CA LYS A 271 10.76 -2.28 8.73
C LYS A 271 10.69 -2.06 7.23
N LYS A 272 11.59 -1.26 6.65
CA LYS A 272 11.60 -0.99 5.21
C LYS A 272 11.99 -2.23 4.40
N ILE A 273 12.92 -3.06 4.88
CA ILE A 273 13.28 -4.32 4.21
C ILE A 273 12.06 -5.25 4.13
N ILE A 274 11.31 -5.39 5.24
CA ILE A 274 10.10 -6.20 5.26
C ILE A 274 9.02 -5.59 4.37
N ALA A 275 8.90 -4.26 4.29
CA ALA A 275 7.97 -3.57 3.40
C ALA A 275 8.30 -3.76 1.92
N LEU A 276 9.57 -3.65 1.53
CA LEU A 276 10.00 -3.93 0.17
C LEU A 276 9.79 -5.40 -0.20
N SER A 277 9.96 -6.28 0.77
CA SER A 277 9.65 -7.70 0.57
C SER A 277 8.14 -7.98 0.44
N THR A 278 7.23 -7.18 1.05
CA THR A 278 5.79 -7.27 0.74
C THR A 278 5.51 -6.81 -0.68
N LEU A 279 6.15 -5.72 -1.11
CA LEU A 279 5.98 -5.16 -2.45
C LEU A 279 6.40 -6.17 -3.54
N SER A 280 7.53 -6.90 -3.34
CA SER A 280 7.96 -7.94 -4.27
C SER A 280 6.96 -9.11 -4.36
N GLN A 281 6.35 -9.53 -3.26
CA GLN A 281 5.34 -10.59 -3.27
C GLN A 281 4.01 -10.13 -3.90
N LEU A 282 3.65 -8.86 -3.73
CA LEU A 282 2.50 -8.27 -4.42
C LEU A 282 2.70 -8.23 -5.93
N GLY A 283 3.91 -7.89 -6.39
CA GLY A 283 4.26 -8.00 -7.80
C GLY A 283 4.06 -9.42 -8.32
N LEU A 284 4.45 -10.44 -7.55
CA LEU A 284 4.22 -11.84 -7.89
C LEU A 284 2.73 -12.19 -7.98
N MET A 285 1.90 -11.69 -7.05
CA MET A 285 0.44 -11.91 -7.11
C MET A 285 -0.19 -11.25 -8.34
N MET A 286 0.19 -10.00 -8.64
CA MET A 286 -0.34 -9.28 -9.79
C MET A 286 0.07 -9.90 -11.11
N SER A 287 1.30 -10.40 -11.21
CA SER A 287 1.79 -11.05 -12.41
C SER A 287 1.12 -12.40 -12.68
N ILE A 288 0.80 -13.19 -11.66
CA ILE A 288 0.05 -14.44 -11.85
C ILE A 288 -1.42 -14.17 -12.19
N LEU A 289 -2.00 -13.07 -11.68
CA LEU A 289 -3.33 -12.63 -12.08
C LEU A 289 -3.40 -12.22 -13.54
N SER A 290 -2.37 -11.52 -14.05
CA SER A 290 -2.31 -11.13 -15.46
C SER A 290 -2.29 -12.32 -16.41
N MET A 291 -1.79 -13.48 -15.95
CA MET A 291 -1.81 -14.74 -16.67
C MET A 291 -3.16 -15.49 -16.60
N GLY A 292 -4.12 -14.99 -15.82
CA GLY A 292 -5.45 -15.57 -15.67
C GLY A 292 -5.62 -16.58 -14.53
N PHE A 293 -4.59 -16.85 -13.71
CA PHE A 293 -4.66 -17.83 -12.62
C PHE A 293 -5.12 -17.21 -11.29
N TYR A 294 -6.38 -16.79 -11.22
CA TYR A 294 -6.93 -16.10 -10.06
C TYR A 294 -6.96 -16.93 -8.76
N LYS A 295 -7.22 -18.25 -8.85
CA LYS A 295 -7.21 -19.13 -7.67
C LYS A 295 -5.83 -19.22 -7.02
N LEU A 296 -4.76 -19.28 -7.83
CA LEU A 296 -3.38 -19.30 -7.33
C LEU A 296 -2.99 -17.97 -6.67
N ALA A 297 -3.39 -16.86 -7.29
CA ALA A 297 -3.17 -15.54 -6.71
C ALA A 297 -3.90 -15.40 -5.37
N PHE A 298 -5.13 -15.88 -5.25
CA PHE A 298 -5.89 -15.90 -4.02
C PHE A 298 -5.23 -16.77 -2.95
N PHE A 299 -4.79 -17.96 -3.32
CA PHE A 299 -4.07 -18.85 -2.41
C PHE A 299 -2.79 -18.21 -1.85
N HIS A 300 -1.98 -17.62 -2.75
CA HIS A 300 -0.77 -16.93 -2.31
C HIS A 300 -1.06 -15.69 -1.47
N LEU A 301 -2.17 -14.99 -1.73
CA LEU A 301 -2.62 -13.85 -0.91
C LEU A 301 -2.87 -14.27 0.54
N LEU A 302 -3.57 -15.39 0.77
CA LEU A 302 -3.86 -15.88 2.12
C LEU A 302 -2.60 -16.32 2.87
N THR A 303 -1.76 -17.14 2.21
CA THR A 303 -0.50 -17.59 2.83
C THR A 303 0.44 -16.42 3.11
N HIS A 304 0.56 -15.45 2.18
CA HIS A 304 1.35 -14.25 2.35
C HIS A 304 0.93 -13.42 3.56
N ALA A 305 -0.38 -13.24 3.75
CA ALA A 305 -0.91 -12.49 4.87
C ALA A 305 -0.46 -13.08 6.23
N LEU A 306 -0.40 -14.41 6.36
CA LEU A 306 0.00 -15.10 7.59
C LEU A 306 1.49 -14.86 7.93
N PHE A 307 2.40 -15.24 7.02
CA PHE A 307 3.83 -15.16 7.36
C PHE A 307 4.34 -13.71 7.38
N LYS A 308 3.72 -12.77 6.65
CA LYS A 308 4.10 -11.36 6.72
C LYS A 308 3.64 -10.67 7.99
N ALA A 309 2.42 -10.95 8.44
CA ALA A 309 1.97 -10.45 9.73
C ALA A 309 2.89 -10.94 10.86
N LEU A 310 3.31 -12.21 10.82
CA LEU A 310 4.26 -12.77 11.77
C LEU A 310 5.62 -12.05 11.71
N LEU A 311 6.17 -11.81 10.50
CA LEU A 311 7.44 -11.08 10.34
C LEU A 311 7.39 -9.67 10.95
N PHE A 312 6.32 -8.92 10.71
CA PHE A 312 6.17 -7.59 11.27
C PHE A 312 6.01 -7.59 12.79
N MET A 313 5.30 -8.58 13.36
CA MET A 313 5.18 -8.69 14.81
C MET A 313 6.51 -9.06 15.46
N CYS A 314 7.27 -10.00 14.87
CA CYS A 314 8.62 -10.32 15.36
C CYS A 314 9.58 -9.14 15.22
N ALA A 315 9.53 -8.41 14.10
CA ALA A 315 10.30 -7.17 13.94
C ALA A 315 9.93 -6.11 14.99
N GLY A 316 8.64 -6.01 15.32
CA GLY A 316 8.16 -5.10 16.36
C GLY A 316 8.69 -5.46 17.74
N SER A 317 8.69 -6.74 18.13
CA SER A 317 9.27 -7.18 19.41
C SER A 317 10.78 -6.91 19.48
N ILE A 318 11.52 -7.12 18.39
CA ILE A 318 12.95 -6.79 18.30
C ILE A 318 13.17 -5.28 18.48
N ILE A 319 12.46 -4.45 17.73
CA ILE A 319 12.58 -2.98 17.82
C ILE A 319 12.23 -2.47 19.21
N HIS A 320 11.20 -3.02 19.85
CA HIS A 320 10.79 -2.67 21.20
C HIS A 320 11.91 -2.95 22.22
N ASN A 321 12.52 -4.13 22.16
CA ASN A 321 13.60 -4.51 23.06
C ASN A 321 14.94 -3.80 22.76
N MET A 322 15.14 -3.35 21.52
CA MET A 322 16.33 -2.60 21.08
C MET A 322 16.16 -1.08 21.21
N ASN A 323 15.40 -0.60 22.21
CA ASN A 323 15.18 0.83 22.48
C ASN A 323 14.75 1.63 21.24
N ASN A 324 13.84 1.09 20.43
CA ASN A 324 13.32 1.66 19.19
C ASN A 324 14.34 1.83 18.05
N SER A 325 15.53 1.21 18.12
CA SER A 325 16.46 1.18 16.99
C SER A 325 15.91 0.30 15.85
N GLN A 326 15.92 0.82 14.62
CA GLN A 326 15.41 0.13 13.43
C GLN A 326 16.52 -0.36 12.50
N ASP A 327 17.76 0.10 12.71
CA ASP A 327 18.91 -0.23 11.86
C ASP A 327 19.42 -1.65 12.19
N ILE A 328 19.47 -2.52 11.17
CA ILE A 328 19.94 -3.92 11.32
C ILE A 328 21.43 -4.01 11.67
N ARG A 329 22.24 -2.99 11.36
CA ARG A 329 23.68 -2.97 11.68
C ARG A 329 23.96 -2.86 13.17
N LEU A 330 23.03 -2.29 13.93
CA LEU A 330 23.07 -2.18 15.38
C LEU A 330 22.56 -3.43 16.09
N MET A 331 22.03 -4.40 15.36
CA MET A 331 21.53 -5.66 15.86
C MET A 331 22.66 -6.71 15.81
N GLY A 332 22.33 -7.93 16.18
CA GLY A 332 23.23 -9.09 16.09
C GLY A 332 23.06 -10.01 17.30
N GLY A 333 23.32 -11.29 17.12
CA GLY A 333 23.28 -12.28 18.20
C GLY A 333 21.92 -12.46 18.88
N LEU A 334 20.82 -11.91 18.33
CA LEU A 334 19.50 -11.94 18.96
C LEU A 334 18.96 -13.36 19.15
N GLY A 335 19.48 -14.32 18.41
CA GLY A 335 19.12 -15.74 18.56
C GLY A 335 19.41 -16.31 19.96
N VAL A 336 20.41 -15.77 20.66
CA VAL A 336 20.77 -16.19 22.02
C VAL A 336 19.91 -15.50 23.07
N TYR A 337 19.69 -14.19 22.91
CA TYR A 337 18.99 -13.38 23.91
C TYR A 337 17.47 -13.44 23.80
N MET A 338 16.94 -13.67 22.60
CA MET A 338 15.51 -13.72 22.31
C MET A 338 15.17 -14.98 21.50
N PRO A 339 15.25 -16.18 22.07
CA PRO A 339 15.15 -17.46 21.35
C PRO A 339 13.76 -17.70 20.76
N LEU A 340 12.68 -17.31 21.41
CA LEU A 340 11.31 -17.52 20.93
C LEU A 340 10.98 -16.59 19.77
N THR A 341 11.29 -15.30 19.91
CA THR A 341 11.07 -14.32 18.84
C THR A 341 11.95 -14.61 17.63
N SER A 342 13.21 -15.05 17.83
CA SER A 342 14.11 -15.45 16.75
C SER A 342 13.63 -16.70 16.02
N GLY A 343 13.08 -17.67 16.75
CA GLY A 343 12.47 -18.86 16.16
C GLY A 343 11.28 -18.51 15.27
N CYS A 344 10.34 -17.67 15.75
CA CYS A 344 9.21 -17.17 14.97
C CYS A 344 9.66 -16.40 13.72
N PHE A 345 10.68 -15.55 13.87
CA PHE A 345 11.24 -14.75 12.78
C PHE A 345 11.89 -15.63 11.69
N ASN A 346 12.67 -16.63 12.09
CA ASN A 346 13.31 -17.55 11.16
C ASN A 346 12.28 -18.38 10.40
N VAL A 347 11.25 -18.94 11.08
CA VAL A 347 10.18 -19.67 10.39
C VAL A 347 9.47 -18.80 9.36
N ALA A 348 9.15 -17.57 9.70
CA ALA A 348 8.48 -16.66 8.78
C ALA A 348 9.38 -16.25 7.58
N ASN A 349 10.68 -16.06 7.80
CA ASN A 349 11.65 -15.82 6.72
C ASN A 349 11.83 -17.04 5.81
N LEU A 350 11.93 -18.24 6.36
CA LEU A 350 12.03 -19.48 5.60
C LEU A 350 10.73 -19.73 4.79
N ALA A 351 9.57 -19.41 5.36
CA ALA A 351 8.30 -19.46 4.62
C ALA A 351 8.31 -18.49 3.42
N LEU A 352 8.86 -17.29 3.59
CA LEU A 352 9.01 -16.32 2.51
C LEU A 352 9.98 -16.82 1.42
N CYS A 353 11.07 -17.48 1.79
CA CYS A 353 12.02 -18.08 0.84
C CYS A 353 11.40 -19.22 0.03
N GLY A 354 10.35 -19.88 0.54
CA GLY A 354 9.74 -21.05 -0.07
C GLY A 354 10.42 -22.35 0.38
N MET A 355 10.85 -22.43 1.65
CA MET A 355 11.40 -23.67 2.21
C MET A 355 10.32 -24.78 2.22
N PRO A 356 10.62 -26.01 1.82
CA PRO A 356 9.67 -27.12 1.81
C PRO A 356 8.88 -27.28 3.12
N PHE A 357 7.64 -27.68 3.01
CA PHE A 357 6.68 -27.92 4.11
C PHE A 357 6.20 -26.67 4.87
N LEU A 358 6.63 -25.46 4.53
CA LEU A 358 6.08 -24.21 5.06
C LEU A 358 5.00 -23.62 4.12
N ALA A 359 4.16 -22.74 4.65
CA ALA A 359 3.04 -22.17 3.90
C ALA A 359 3.45 -21.52 2.57
N GLY A 360 4.61 -20.84 2.54
CA GLY A 360 5.14 -20.20 1.36
C GLY A 360 5.57 -21.15 0.23
N PHE A 361 5.99 -22.37 0.56
CA PHE A 361 6.37 -23.38 -0.43
C PHE A 361 5.18 -23.81 -1.29
N TYR A 362 4.07 -24.19 -0.64
CA TYR A 362 2.87 -24.65 -1.34
C TYR A 362 2.33 -23.64 -2.33
N SER A 363 2.43 -22.34 -2.04
CA SER A 363 1.93 -21.29 -2.91
C SER A 363 2.98 -20.82 -3.93
N LYS A 364 4.18 -20.45 -3.49
CA LYS A 364 5.20 -19.81 -4.34
C LYS A 364 5.80 -20.77 -5.36
N ASP A 365 6.14 -21.99 -4.93
CA ASP A 365 6.75 -22.98 -5.83
C ASP A 365 5.74 -23.43 -6.90
N MET A 366 4.50 -23.68 -6.50
CA MET A 366 3.40 -23.97 -7.44
C MET A 366 3.19 -22.85 -8.48
N ILE A 367 3.29 -21.58 -8.06
CA ILE A 367 3.21 -20.44 -8.98
C ILE A 367 4.37 -20.48 -9.99
N LEU A 368 5.60 -20.68 -9.54
CA LEU A 368 6.78 -20.69 -10.41
C LEU A 368 6.78 -21.88 -11.39
N GLU A 369 6.28 -23.04 -10.96
CA GLU A 369 6.10 -24.20 -11.83
C GLU A 369 5.05 -23.94 -12.92
N ILE A 370 3.91 -23.32 -12.57
CA ILE A 370 2.87 -22.96 -13.55
C ILE A 370 3.35 -21.86 -14.51
N VAL A 371 4.11 -20.89 -14.02
CA VAL A 371 4.78 -19.87 -14.84
C VAL A 371 5.72 -20.53 -15.86
N SER A 372 6.48 -21.56 -15.46
CA SER A 372 7.37 -22.28 -16.37
C SER A 372 6.66 -23.18 -17.37
N LEU A 373 5.41 -23.55 -17.10
CA LEU A 373 4.56 -24.32 -18.01
C LEU A 373 3.85 -23.44 -19.05
N SER A 374 3.60 -22.18 -18.72
CA SER A 374 2.84 -21.25 -19.57
C SER A 374 3.72 -20.55 -20.61
N TYR A 375 3.10 -20.17 -21.75
CA TYR A 375 3.80 -19.38 -22.78
C TYR A 375 3.93 -17.93 -22.32
N ILE A 376 5.12 -17.55 -21.88
CA ILE A 376 5.45 -16.22 -21.40
C ILE A 376 6.60 -15.65 -22.18
N ASN A 377 6.66 -14.30 -22.28
CA ASN A 377 7.81 -13.61 -22.83
C ASN A 377 9.08 -13.95 -22.02
N MET A 378 10.19 -14.18 -22.71
CA MET A 378 11.48 -14.54 -22.11
C MET A 378 11.94 -13.50 -21.07
N PHE A 379 11.63 -12.22 -21.31
CA PHE A 379 11.95 -11.13 -20.37
C PHE A 379 11.18 -11.28 -19.03
N SER A 380 9.87 -11.55 -19.09
CA SER A 380 9.07 -11.76 -17.88
C SER A 380 9.48 -13.02 -17.13
N PHE A 381 9.82 -14.10 -17.85
CA PHE A 381 10.38 -15.33 -17.28
C PHE A 381 11.67 -15.04 -16.48
N PHE A 382 12.61 -14.32 -17.08
CA PHE A 382 13.82 -13.90 -16.39
C PHE A 382 13.53 -13.08 -15.14
N LEU A 383 12.61 -12.11 -15.22
CA LEU A 383 12.23 -11.29 -14.06
C LEU A 383 11.65 -12.14 -12.91
N TYR A 384 10.83 -13.15 -13.19
CA TYR A 384 10.30 -14.05 -12.17
C TYR A 384 11.41 -14.78 -11.40
N PHE A 385 12.27 -15.49 -12.11
CA PHE A 385 13.30 -16.30 -11.44
C PHE A 385 14.39 -15.45 -10.78
N PHE A 386 14.81 -14.38 -11.42
CA PHE A 386 15.79 -13.48 -10.84
C PHE A 386 15.26 -12.79 -9.58
N SER A 387 14.02 -12.28 -9.60
CA SER A 387 13.41 -11.67 -8.43
C SER A 387 13.23 -12.66 -7.26
N THR A 388 12.92 -13.93 -7.55
CA THR A 388 12.85 -14.96 -6.48
C THR A 388 14.21 -15.22 -5.86
N GLY A 389 15.30 -15.22 -6.64
CA GLY A 389 16.67 -15.26 -6.11
C GLY A 389 16.97 -14.07 -5.19
N LEU A 390 16.57 -12.86 -5.60
CA LEU A 390 16.72 -11.66 -4.77
C LEU A 390 15.91 -11.74 -3.46
N THR A 391 14.71 -12.38 -3.47
CA THR A 391 13.94 -12.54 -2.23
C THR A 391 14.68 -13.40 -1.21
N VAL A 392 15.35 -14.43 -1.64
CA VAL A 392 16.17 -15.28 -0.76
C VAL A 392 17.44 -14.53 -0.30
N CYS A 393 18.04 -13.75 -1.20
CA CYS A 393 19.24 -12.97 -0.90
C CYS A 393 19.03 -11.99 0.27
N TYR A 394 18.01 -11.12 0.22
CA TYR A 394 17.75 -10.17 1.30
C TYR A 394 17.27 -10.85 2.60
N SER A 395 16.56 -11.97 2.54
CA SER A 395 16.14 -12.68 3.73
C SER A 395 17.32 -13.32 4.47
N PHE A 396 18.28 -13.92 3.78
CA PHE A 396 19.51 -14.41 4.39
C PHE A 396 20.37 -13.29 4.95
N ARG A 397 20.50 -12.17 4.22
CA ARG A 397 21.17 -10.97 4.72
C ARG A 397 20.52 -10.48 6.03
N LEU A 398 19.21 -10.48 6.10
CA LEU A 398 18.46 -10.03 7.27
C LEU A 398 18.69 -10.97 8.47
N VAL A 399 18.65 -12.30 8.26
CA VAL A 399 18.95 -13.30 9.30
C VAL A 399 20.41 -13.16 9.78
N TYR A 400 21.35 -12.94 8.88
CA TYR A 400 22.75 -12.78 9.26
C TYR A 400 22.95 -11.58 10.19
N TYR A 401 22.50 -10.40 9.79
CA TYR A 401 22.70 -9.18 10.60
C TYR A 401 21.90 -9.19 11.91
N SER A 402 20.70 -9.76 11.95
CA SER A 402 19.88 -9.72 13.16
C SER A 402 20.14 -10.87 14.11
N MET A 403 20.30 -12.11 13.61
CA MET A 403 20.28 -13.31 14.44
C MET A 403 21.64 -13.93 14.69
N SER A 404 22.46 -14.10 13.66
CA SER A 404 23.71 -14.85 13.73
C SER A 404 24.99 -14.00 13.81
N GLY A 405 24.92 -12.71 13.43
CA GLY A 405 26.05 -11.80 13.48
C GLY A 405 26.48 -11.44 14.91
N GLU A 406 27.59 -10.73 15.04
CA GLU A 406 28.06 -10.20 16.31
C GLU A 406 27.09 -9.16 16.88
N LEU A 407 26.97 -9.11 18.23
CA LEU A 407 26.10 -8.16 18.91
C LEU A 407 26.71 -6.76 18.86
N ASN A 408 26.08 -5.86 18.11
CA ASN A 408 26.52 -4.47 17.93
C ASN A 408 25.64 -3.45 18.67
N CYS A 409 24.82 -3.89 19.61
CA CYS A 409 23.95 -3.00 20.36
C CYS A 409 24.73 -2.14 21.38
N GLY A 410 24.16 -0.97 21.71
CA GLY A 410 24.70 -0.12 22.77
C GLY A 410 24.69 -0.80 24.14
N SER A 411 25.58 -0.38 25.04
CA SER A 411 25.57 -0.79 26.46
C SER A 411 24.23 -0.41 27.09
N LEU A 412 23.70 -1.20 28.02
CA LEU A 412 22.44 -0.98 28.74
C LEU A 412 21.15 -1.35 27.98
N ASN A 413 21.21 -2.23 26.99
CA ASN A 413 20.01 -2.83 26.41
C ASN A 413 19.62 -4.11 27.19
N MET A 414 18.40 -4.12 27.70
CA MET A 414 17.80 -5.34 28.28
C MET A 414 17.11 -6.14 27.17
N LEU A 415 17.80 -7.16 26.67
CA LEU A 415 17.28 -8.07 25.66
C LEU A 415 16.69 -9.30 26.38
N SER A 416 15.39 -9.47 26.32
CA SER A 416 14.70 -10.65 26.89
C SER A 416 13.40 -10.97 26.17
N ASP A 417 12.98 -12.22 26.21
CA ASP A 417 11.69 -12.69 25.69
C ASP A 417 10.63 -12.76 26.80
N GLU A 418 10.56 -11.76 27.69
CA GLU A 418 9.61 -11.74 28.81
C GLU A 418 8.21 -11.23 28.45
N GLY A 419 8.02 -10.70 27.26
CA GLY A 419 6.74 -10.19 26.74
C GLY A 419 5.76 -11.30 26.39
N TRP A 420 5.20 -11.99 27.39
CA TRP A 420 4.30 -13.14 27.19
C TRP A 420 3.05 -12.84 26.38
N ILE A 421 2.52 -11.62 26.43
CA ILE A 421 1.34 -11.22 25.65
C ILE A 421 1.72 -11.09 24.18
N MET A 422 2.86 -10.48 23.88
CA MET A 422 3.38 -10.39 22.50
C MET A 422 3.68 -11.79 21.95
N LEU A 423 4.35 -12.65 22.72
CA LEU A 423 4.68 -14.02 22.31
C LEU A 423 3.44 -14.89 22.01
N ARG A 424 2.39 -14.80 22.83
CA ARG A 424 1.13 -15.51 22.57
C ARG A 424 0.46 -15.03 21.28
N GLY A 425 0.49 -13.73 20.98
CA GLY A 425 -0.01 -13.19 19.71
C GLY A 425 0.76 -13.76 18.51
N MET A 426 2.09 -13.86 18.61
CA MET A 426 2.95 -14.41 17.56
C MET A 426 2.79 -15.92 17.41
N SER A 427 2.61 -16.69 18.50
CA SER A 427 2.48 -18.16 18.45
C SER A 427 1.26 -18.61 17.65
N GLY A 428 0.15 -17.88 17.72
CA GLY A 428 -1.03 -18.15 16.90
C GLY A 428 -0.75 -18.07 15.39
N LEU A 429 -0.05 -17.04 14.96
CA LEU A 429 0.35 -16.88 13.55
C LEU A 429 1.46 -17.87 13.15
N LEU A 430 2.34 -18.25 14.07
CA LEU A 430 3.38 -19.25 13.80
C LEU A 430 2.77 -20.59 13.41
N ILE A 431 1.80 -21.09 14.17
CA ILE A 431 1.10 -22.33 13.87
C ILE A 431 0.45 -22.25 12.48
N MET A 432 -0.23 -21.13 12.20
CA MET A 432 -0.89 -20.93 10.91
C MET A 432 0.11 -20.78 9.75
N SER A 433 1.30 -20.23 9.97
CA SER A 433 2.34 -20.13 8.93
C SER A 433 3.00 -21.48 8.58
N ILE A 434 2.89 -22.49 9.46
CA ILE A 434 3.37 -23.85 9.19
C ILE A 434 2.27 -24.67 8.54
N VAL A 435 1.11 -24.77 9.17
CA VAL A 435 0.00 -25.65 8.77
C VAL A 435 -0.90 -25.04 7.70
N GLY A 436 -1.05 -23.70 7.70
CA GLY A 436 -2.03 -23.02 6.85
C GLY A 436 -1.82 -23.25 5.34
N GLY A 437 -0.57 -23.41 4.88
CA GLY A 437 -0.29 -23.68 3.47
C GLY A 437 -0.81 -25.03 3.00
N SER A 438 -0.53 -26.09 3.74
CA SER A 438 -1.01 -27.44 3.41
C SER A 438 -2.54 -27.55 3.52
N MET A 439 -3.13 -26.99 4.56
CA MET A 439 -4.58 -26.98 4.75
C MET A 439 -5.30 -26.25 3.60
N LEU A 440 -4.85 -25.05 3.25
CA LEU A 440 -5.46 -24.24 2.20
C LEU A 440 -5.26 -24.83 0.79
N SER A 441 -4.13 -25.52 0.54
CA SER A 441 -3.90 -26.13 -0.77
C SER A 441 -4.94 -27.22 -1.08
N TRP A 442 -5.28 -28.07 -0.11
CA TRP A 442 -6.32 -29.08 -0.25
C TRP A 442 -7.74 -28.50 -0.30
N LEU A 443 -7.99 -27.38 0.35
CA LEU A 443 -9.30 -26.73 0.34
C LEU A 443 -9.57 -26.02 -1.00
N ILE A 444 -8.59 -25.26 -1.52
CA ILE A 444 -8.79 -24.43 -2.73
C ILE A 444 -8.65 -25.24 -4.01
N PHE A 445 -7.82 -26.29 -4.00
CA PHE A 445 -7.54 -27.13 -5.16
C PHE A 445 -7.94 -28.58 -4.93
N PRO A 446 -9.24 -28.92 -4.91
CA PRO A 446 -9.70 -30.30 -4.74
C PRO A 446 -9.21 -31.19 -5.90
N THR A 447 -9.07 -30.61 -7.10
CA THR A 447 -8.48 -31.27 -8.27
C THR A 447 -7.16 -30.56 -8.60
N PRO A 448 -5.99 -31.10 -8.17
CA PRO A 448 -4.71 -30.48 -8.42
C PRO A 448 -4.37 -30.46 -9.92
N HIS A 449 -3.77 -29.37 -10.39
CA HIS A 449 -3.27 -29.30 -11.76
C HIS A 449 -2.08 -30.26 -11.95
N MET A 450 -2.11 -31.03 -13.01
CA MET A 450 -0.98 -31.87 -13.39
C MET A 450 0.11 -31.02 -14.04
N ILE A 451 1.25 -30.89 -13.36
CA ILE A 451 2.39 -30.09 -13.81
C ILE A 451 3.45 -31.03 -14.38
N CYS A 452 3.52 -31.15 -15.71
CA CYS A 452 4.52 -31.95 -16.40
C CYS A 452 5.64 -31.04 -16.91
N LEU A 453 6.73 -30.97 -16.17
CA LEU A 453 7.91 -30.19 -16.51
C LEU A 453 9.14 -31.08 -16.70
N PRO A 454 10.07 -30.72 -17.61
CA PRO A 454 11.36 -31.37 -17.69
C PRO A 454 12.17 -31.10 -16.40
N ILE A 455 13.05 -32.03 -16.04
CA ILE A 455 13.76 -32.04 -14.75
C ILE A 455 14.50 -30.71 -14.50
N TYR A 456 15.13 -30.11 -15.52
CA TYR A 456 15.85 -28.85 -15.38
C TYR A 456 14.96 -27.66 -14.99
N LEU A 457 13.74 -27.57 -15.53
CA LEU A 457 12.78 -26.53 -15.15
C LEU A 457 12.19 -26.76 -13.75
N LYS A 458 11.99 -28.02 -13.38
CA LYS A 458 11.50 -28.38 -12.05
C LYS A 458 12.51 -28.06 -10.95
N LEU A 459 13.80 -28.29 -11.20
CA LEU A 459 14.87 -27.98 -10.25
C LEU A 459 15.32 -26.52 -10.30
N LEU A 460 14.90 -25.75 -11.30
CA LEU A 460 15.30 -24.35 -11.47
C LEU A 460 14.94 -23.49 -10.25
N THR A 461 13.76 -23.67 -9.67
CA THR A 461 13.30 -22.93 -8.48
C THR A 461 14.23 -23.16 -7.29
N LEU A 462 14.60 -24.41 -7.03
CA LEU A 462 15.53 -24.77 -5.95
C LEU A 462 16.93 -24.23 -6.22
N ALA A 463 17.43 -24.34 -7.46
CA ALA A 463 18.75 -23.83 -7.84
C ALA A 463 18.83 -22.31 -7.64
N VAL A 464 17.81 -21.56 -8.04
CA VAL A 464 17.74 -20.11 -7.87
C VAL A 464 17.64 -19.73 -6.38
N CYS A 465 16.87 -20.46 -5.58
CA CYS A 465 16.79 -20.22 -4.14
C CYS A 465 18.13 -20.48 -3.44
N LEU A 466 18.80 -21.57 -3.75
CA LEU A 466 20.12 -21.88 -3.18
C LEU A 466 21.20 -20.86 -3.60
N SER A 467 21.27 -20.50 -4.89
CA SER A 467 22.20 -19.47 -5.36
C SER A 467 21.91 -18.11 -4.70
N GLY A 468 20.65 -17.70 -4.60
CA GLY A 468 20.23 -16.47 -3.90
C GLY A 468 20.67 -16.45 -2.43
N GLY A 469 20.54 -17.58 -1.72
CA GLY A 469 21.00 -17.72 -0.33
C GLY A 469 22.52 -17.57 -0.19
N VAL A 470 23.29 -18.23 -1.06
CA VAL A 470 24.76 -18.12 -1.08
C VAL A 470 25.19 -16.67 -1.36
N PHE A 471 24.59 -16.02 -2.37
CA PHE A 471 24.87 -14.60 -2.65
C PHE A 471 24.52 -13.70 -1.48
N GLY A 472 23.37 -13.92 -0.82
CA GLY A 472 22.95 -13.16 0.36
C GLY A 472 23.96 -13.28 1.51
N TYR A 473 24.43 -14.48 1.79
CA TYR A 473 25.47 -14.72 2.79
C TYR A 473 26.81 -14.06 2.43
N LEU A 474 27.26 -14.19 1.18
CA LEU A 474 28.51 -13.58 0.73
C LEU A 474 28.48 -12.06 0.84
N ILE A 475 27.35 -11.42 0.44
CA ILE A 475 27.19 -9.96 0.54
C ILE A 475 27.17 -9.52 2.01
N SER A 476 26.53 -10.26 2.90
CA SER A 476 26.45 -9.92 4.32
C SER A 476 27.80 -10.03 5.05
N ASN A 477 28.69 -10.90 4.59
CA ASN A 477 30.00 -11.19 5.21
C ASN A 477 31.15 -10.32 4.66
N VAL A 478 30.88 -9.35 3.78
CA VAL A 478 31.89 -8.42 3.26
C VAL A 478 32.43 -7.54 4.38
N SER A 479 33.72 -7.64 4.68
CA SER A 479 34.39 -6.80 5.68
C SER A 479 34.68 -5.39 5.16
N LEU A 480 34.87 -4.43 6.08
CA LEU A 480 35.19 -3.04 5.78
C LEU A 480 36.53 -2.87 4.99
N PHE A 481 37.41 -3.86 5.04
CA PHE A 481 38.68 -3.82 4.35
C PHE A 481 38.61 -4.18 2.85
N TYR A 482 37.47 -4.70 2.37
CA TYR A 482 37.30 -5.01 0.96
C TYR A 482 36.95 -3.76 0.16
N PHE A 483 37.58 -3.64 -1.00
CA PHE A 483 37.31 -2.59 -1.96
C PHE A 483 35.91 -2.76 -2.56
N ASN A 484 34.99 -1.88 -2.18
CA ASN A 484 33.59 -1.92 -2.65
C ASN A 484 33.49 -1.36 -4.07
N LYS A 485 33.30 -2.22 -5.06
CA LYS A 485 33.04 -1.83 -6.46
C LYS A 485 31.78 -0.97 -6.61
N SER A 486 30.83 -1.08 -5.69
CA SER A 486 29.62 -0.26 -5.66
C SER A 486 29.89 1.24 -5.48
N LEU A 487 31.00 1.61 -4.83
CA LEU A 487 31.42 3.00 -4.69
C LEU A 487 31.92 3.58 -6.03
N ASN A 488 32.58 2.77 -6.86
CA ASN A 488 33.02 3.19 -8.19
C ASN A 488 31.85 3.40 -9.16
N SER A 489 30.77 2.63 -8.99
CA SER A 489 29.54 2.72 -9.78
C SER A 489 28.42 3.41 -9.00
N TYR A 490 28.74 4.52 -8.32
CA TYR A 490 27.82 5.22 -7.40
C TYR A 490 26.46 5.54 -8.01
N LEU A 491 26.41 6.03 -9.24
CA LEU A 491 25.14 6.38 -9.91
C LEU A 491 24.21 5.16 -10.04
N ILE A 492 24.77 4.01 -10.42
CA ILE A 492 24.00 2.77 -10.60
C ILE A 492 23.53 2.24 -9.24
N SER A 493 24.41 2.22 -8.24
CA SER A 493 24.05 1.75 -6.90
C SER A 493 23.02 2.67 -6.24
N TYR A 494 23.11 3.98 -6.44
CA TYR A 494 22.14 4.95 -5.95
C TYR A 494 20.78 4.81 -6.64
N PHE A 495 20.75 4.60 -7.96
CA PHE A 495 19.53 4.36 -8.72
C PHE A 495 18.78 3.11 -8.20
N PHE A 496 19.47 2.00 -8.02
CA PHE A 496 18.84 0.78 -7.51
C PHE A 496 18.44 0.87 -6.03
N GLY A 497 19.25 1.50 -5.21
CA GLY A 497 18.96 1.68 -3.78
C GLY A 497 17.84 2.66 -3.48
N SER A 498 17.65 3.69 -4.30
CA SER A 498 16.57 4.68 -4.15
C SER A 498 15.25 4.27 -4.82
N MET A 499 15.04 2.99 -5.11
CA MET A 499 13.83 2.47 -5.78
C MET A 499 13.57 3.17 -7.13
N TRP A 500 14.61 3.30 -7.97
CA TRP A 500 14.52 3.99 -9.27
C TRP A 500 14.07 5.45 -9.17
N PHE A 501 14.45 6.13 -8.12
CA PHE A 501 14.03 7.51 -7.79
C PHE A 501 12.52 7.70 -7.67
N MET A 502 11.73 6.64 -7.48
CA MET A 502 10.28 6.75 -7.35
C MET A 502 9.82 7.67 -6.20
N PRO A 503 10.44 7.67 -5.02
CA PRO A 503 10.09 8.63 -3.97
C PRO A 503 10.27 10.09 -4.40
N TYR A 504 11.29 10.39 -5.20
CA TYR A 504 11.55 11.73 -5.71
C TYR A 504 10.58 12.12 -6.83
N ILE A 505 10.34 11.21 -7.79
CA ILE A 505 9.43 11.44 -8.91
C ILE A 505 7.99 11.65 -8.43
N SER A 506 7.54 10.85 -7.45
CA SER A 506 6.17 10.93 -6.92
C SER A 506 5.90 12.14 -6.02
N THR A 507 6.93 12.82 -5.53
CA THR A 507 6.79 13.98 -4.64
C THR A 507 7.27 15.26 -5.34
N TYR A 508 8.56 15.52 -5.32
CA TYR A 508 9.14 16.77 -5.81
C TYR A 508 8.93 16.96 -7.31
N GLY A 509 9.07 15.89 -8.10
CA GLY A 509 8.90 15.95 -9.56
C GLY A 509 7.52 16.42 -10.01
N LEU A 510 6.45 16.02 -9.30
CA LEU A 510 5.08 16.41 -9.61
C LEU A 510 4.69 17.75 -8.98
N ILE A 511 5.05 17.95 -7.71
CA ILE A 511 4.58 19.09 -6.91
C ILE A 511 5.30 20.38 -7.31
N ASN A 512 6.57 20.32 -7.68
CA ASN A 512 7.38 21.50 -7.97
C ASN A 512 6.74 22.38 -9.08
N HIS A 513 6.34 21.78 -10.19
CA HIS A 513 5.70 22.51 -11.28
C HIS A 513 4.38 23.15 -10.86
N SER A 514 3.53 22.44 -10.15
CA SER A 514 2.23 22.94 -9.69
C SER A 514 2.38 24.07 -8.68
N LEU A 515 3.32 23.95 -7.73
CA LEU A 515 3.59 24.98 -6.74
C LEU A 515 4.20 26.25 -7.34
N VAL A 516 5.14 26.12 -8.29
CA VAL A 516 5.73 27.26 -8.98
C VAL A 516 4.68 27.99 -9.82
N LEU A 517 3.86 27.24 -10.54
CA LEU A 517 2.76 27.81 -11.33
C LEU A 517 1.72 28.50 -10.43
N GLY A 518 1.30 27.84 -9.34
CA GLY A 518 0.39 28.44 -8.37
C GLY A 518 0.97 29.69 -7.69
N GLY A 519 2.25 29.67 -7.35
CA GLY A 519 2.95 30.85 -6.82
C GLY A 519 3.02 32.00 -7.82
N ASN A 520 3.27 31.71 -9.09
CA ASN A 520 3.27 32.71 -10.13
C ASN A 520 1.87 33.30 -10.38
N VAL A 521 0.84 32.45 -10.43
CA VAL A 521 -0.55 32.89 -10.57
C VAL A 521 -0.99 33.74 -9.39
N SER A 522 -0.72 33.33 -8.16
CA SER A 522 -1.10 34.12 -6.98
C SER A 522 -0.40 35.47 -6.93
N LYS A 523 0.89 35.56 -7.31
CA LYS A 523 1.64 36.82 -7.32
C LYS A 523 1.25 37.74 -8.48
N SER A 524 1.01 37.17 -9.67
CA SER A 524 0.73 37.96 -10.86
C SER A 524 -0.75 38.33 -11.00
N PHE A 525 -1.68 37.41 -10.70
CA PHE A 525 -3.12 37.62 -10.82
C PHE A 525 -3.76 38.07 -9.52
N ASP A 526 -3.72 37.24 -8.47
CA ASP A 526 -4.48 37.50 -7.25
C ASP A 526 -3.97 38.76 -6.51
N GLN A 527 -2.67 38.82 -6.24
CA GLN A 527 -2.02 39.92 -5.53
C GLN A 527 -1.46 41.00 -6.47
N GLY A 528 -1.51 40.79 -7.78
CA GLY A 528 -1.04 41.71 -8.79
C GLY A 528 -2.19 42.40 -9.51
N TRP A 529 -2.60 41.84 -10.66
CA TRP A 529 -3.57 42.47 -11.54
C TRP A 529 -4.96 42.66 -10.95
N SER A 530 -5.49 41.70 -10.20
CA SER A 530 -6.81 41.83 -9.59
C SER A 530 -6.86 42.90 -8.50
N GLU A 531 -5.78 43.07 -7.73
CA GLU A 531 -5.68 44.15 -6.75
C GLU A 531 -5.40 45.49 -7.42
N PHE A 532 -4.57 45.50 -8.47
CA PHE A 532 -4.27 46.72 -9.21
C PHE A 532 -5.48 47.26 -9.97
N LEU A 533 -6.26 46.42 -10.65
CA LEU A 533 -7.49 46.84 -11.34
C LEU A 533 -8.69 46.97 -10.38
N GLY A 534 -8.59 46.38 -9.19
CA GLY A 534 -9.63 46.34 -8.17
C GLY A 534 -9.45 47.34 -7.03
N GLY A 535 -9.79 46.93 -5.82
CA GLY A 535 -9.97 47.79 -4.66
C GLY A 535 -8.75 48.61 -4.21
N GLN A 536 -7.55 48.06 -4.25
CA GLN A 536 -6.35 48.76 -3.72
C GLN A 536 -5.90 49.95 -4.58
N ASN A 537 -5.84 49.73 -5.88
CA ASN A 537 -5.45 50.83 -6.77
C ASN A 537 -6.56 51.88 -6.86
N MET A 538 -7.83 51.46 -6.93
CA MET A 538 -8.95 52.39 -6.88
C MET A 538 -8.91 53.24 -5.61
N TYR A 539 -8.70 52.61 -4.46
CA TYR A 539 -8.53 53.32 -3.19
C TYR A 539 -7.33 54.31 -3.25
N SER A 540 -6.17 53.89 -3.72
CA SER A 540 -4.99 54.72 -3.78
C SER A 540 -5.19 55.92 -4.71
N GLU A 541 -5.85 55.72 -5.84
CA GLU A 541 -6.19 56.81 -6.80
C GLU A 541 -7.23 57.76 -6.18
N PHE A 542 -8.30 57.27 -5.57
CA PHE A 542 -9.24 58.13 -4.84
C PHE A 542 -8.58 58.95 -3.73
N VAL A 543 -7.64 58.38 -2.99
CA VAL A 543 -6.88 59.14 -1.98
C VAL A 543 -6.00 60.20 -2.63
N LYS A 544 -5.35 59.90 -3.76
CA LYS A 544 -4.60 60.89 -4.51
C LYS A 544 -5.50 62.02 -5.02
N TYR A 545 -6.60 61.69 -5.69
CA TYR A 545 -7.58 62.69 -6.16
C TYR A 545 -8.18 63.51 -5.02
N SER A 546 -8.50 62.90 -3.88
CA SER A 546 -8.99 63.64 -2.72
C SER A 546 -7.94 64.65 -2.18
N ARG A 547 -6.65 64.25 -2.17
CA ARG A 547 -5.55 65.17 -1.79
C ARG A 547 -5.41 66.34 -2.80
N TYR A 548 -5.51 66.07 -4.09
CA TYR A 548 -5.51 67.11 -5.10
C TYR A 548 -6.70 68.07 -4.93
N MET A 549 -7.89 67.55 -4.70
CA MET A 549 -9.07 68.36 -4.45
C MET A 549 -8.97 69.16 -3.16
N PHE A 550 -8.36 68.59 -2.10
CA PHE A 550 -8.11 69.31 -0.86
C PHE A 550 -7.13 70.49 -1.06
N VAL A 551 -6.08 70.30 -1.87
CA VAL A 551 -5.14 71.38 -2.21
C VAL A 551 -5.82 72.47 -3.06
N MET A 552 -6.73 72.08 -3.99
CA MET A 552 -7.51 73.02 -4.80
C MET A 552 -8.54 73.79 -3.98
N HIS A 553 -9.05 73.21 -2.89
CA HIS A 553 -9.99 73.88 -1.99
C HIS A 553 -9.32 74.80 -0.95
N ASN A 554 -8.00 74.84 -0.92
CA ASN A 554 -7.29 75.76 -0.02
C ASN A 554 -7.54 77.21 -0.47
N ASN A 555 -7.98 78.06 0.47
CA ASN A 555 -8.34 79.47 0.23
C ASN A 555 -7.10 80.36 -0.07
N ASN A 556 -6.20 79.89 -0.90
CA ASN A 556 -5.05 80.66 -1.37
C ASN A 556 -5.34 81.34 -2.73
N LEU A 557 -5.24 82.67 -2.79
CA LEU A 557 -5.50 83.48 -3.98
C LEU A 557 -4.70 82.96 -5.21
N LYS A 558 -3.51 82.44 -4.99
CA LYS A 558 -2.66 81.88 -6.07
C LYS A 558 -3.29 80.64 -6.71
N ILE A 559 -3.98 79.79 -5.95
CA ILE A 559 -4.62 78.57 -6.44
C ILE A 559 -5.86 78.95 -7.27
N TYR A 560 -6.63 79.91 -6.81
CA TYR A 560 -7.79 80.40 -7.58
C TYR A 560 -7.38 81.01 -8.92
N LEU A 561 -6.29 81.80 -8.97
CA LEU A 561 -5.74 82.37 -10.23
C LEU A 561 -5.24 81.26 -11.15
N LEU A 562 -4.59 80.24 -10.65
CA LEU A 562 -4.12 79.08 -11.42
C LEU A 562 -5.30 78.28 -11.97
N LEU A 563 -6.34 78.03 -11.17
CA LEU A 563 -7.58 77.38 -11.61
C LEU A 563 -8.29 78.20 -12.73
N PHE A 564 -8.34 79.47 -12.59
CA PHE A 564 -8.90 80.34 -13.61
C PHE A 564 -8.12 80.22 -14.94
N VAL A 565 -6.79 80.25 -14.91
CA VAL A 565 -5.95 80.08 -16.09
C VAL A 565 -6.15 78.71 -16.72
N LEU A 566 -6.22 77.62 -15.89
CA LEU A 566 -6.49 76.27 -16.39
C LEU A 566 -7.87 76.18 -17.06
N TRP A 567 -8.88 76.83 -16.51
CA TRP A 567 -10.22 76.88 -17.07
C TRP A 567 -10.21 77.60 -18.44
N VAL A 568 -9.47 78.72 -18.58
CA VAL A 568 -9.32 79.43 -19.83
C VAL A 568 -8.60 78.58 -20.89
N ILE A 569 -7.54 77.84 -20.48
CA ILE A 569 -6.82 76.95 -21.39
C ILE A 569 -7.75 75.80 -21.82
N PHE A 570 -8.52 75.25 -20.89
CA PHE A 570 -9.48 74.13 -21.18
C PHE A 570 -10.56 74.62 -22.16
N LEU A 571 -11.14 75.77 -21.94
CA LEU A 571 -12.13 76.36 -22.86
C LEU A 571 -11.51 76.64 -24.22
N PHE A 572 -10.29 77.16 -24.27
CA PHE A 572 -9.60 77.41 -25.54
C PHE A 572 -9.31 76.12 -26.32
N SER A 573 -8.83 75.09 -25.64
CA SER A 573 -8.60 73.76 -26.25
C SER A 573 -9.91 73.11 -26.71
N PHE A 574 -11.01 73.29 -25.97
CA PHE A 574 -12.33 72.83 -26.38
C PHE A 574 -12.87 73.54 -27.61
N PHE A 575 -12.70 74.87 -27.69
CA PHE A 575 -13.07 75.65 -28.90
C PHE A 575 -12.18 75.37 -30.12
N LEU A 576 -10.96 74.90 -29.95
CA LEU A 576 -10.08 74.48 -31.03
C LEU A 576 -10.38 73.06 -31.55
N MET A 577 -11.10 72.22 -30.77
CA MET A 577 -11.55 70.88 -31.19
C MET A 577 -12.88 70.88 -31.93
N PHE A 578 -13.64 71.96 -31.84
CA PHE A 578 -14.86 72.23 -32.60
C PHE A 578 -14.62 73.31 -33.64
#